data_aa7e171406cbd9c732c0bd2c1a0c081e
#
_entry.id   aa7e171406cbd9c732c0bd2c1a0c081e
#
_cell.length_a   1.000
_cell.length_b   1.000
_cell.length_c   1.000
_cell.angle_alpha   90.00
_cell.angle_beta   90.00
_cell.angle_gamma   90.00
#
_symmetry.space_group_name_H-M   'P 1'
#
loop_
_entity.id
_entity.type
_entity.pdbx_description
1 polymer ?
#
loop_
_entity_poly.entity_id
_entity_poly.type
_entity_poly.pdbx_seq_one_letter_code
_entity_poly.pdbx_strand_id
1 'polypeptide(L)'
;MTVTLSRTTLDVLKNYATINSSIVFRKGNKLRIISNAENILSQFTSEEVFPTDFAIYDLSQLLSGISLFDNPRLDFTSDDFVRIAGAGRSVKYYFSDPEITLKSAPEKNVNFPGADIQFNLTADDLIALQKASAVYSLPDMSFQSKNGKIRLLLSDKENDTSNTYKQDIVGECTGDYSLDLKIENIRLLPGDYNVKVSKALISEWNNTTLDLTYYIALEP
;
A
#
# COMPACT_ATOMS: atom_id res chain seq x y z
N MET A 1 -14.19 -6.33 24.18
CA MET A 1 -13.18 -5.24 24.09
C MET A 1 -13.58 -4.32 22.94
N THR A 2 -13.51 -2.99 23.13
CA THR A 2 -13.96 -2.01 22.14
C THR A 2 -12.79 -1.23 21.59
N VAL A 3 -12.79 -0.99 20.27
CA VAL A 3 -11.78 -0.21 19.53
C VAL A 3 -12.48 0.92 18.79
N THR A 4 -11.91 2.11 18.79
CA THR A 4 -12.33 3.23 17.93
C THR A 4 -11.19 3.54 17.00
N LEU A 5 -11.44 3.53 15.69
CA LEU A 5 -10.39 3.74 14.69
C LEU A 5 -10.07 5.21 14.54
N SER A 6 -8.80 5.56 14.52
CA SER A 6 -8.32 6.88 14.17
C SER A 6 -8.56 7.17 12.68
N ARG A 7 -8.57 8.45 12.32
CA ARG A 7 -8.69 8.86 10.92
C ARG A 7 -7.54 8.28 10.07
N THR A 8 -6.34 8.29 10.62
CA THR A 8 -5.14 7.73 9.97
C THR A 8 -5.35 6.25 9.63
N THR A 9 -5.77 5.44 10.61
CA THR A 9 -6.04 4.01 10.38
C THR A 9 -7.15 3.80 9.35
N LEU A 10 -8.22 4.60 9.39
CA LEU A 10 -9.29 4.54 8.38
C LEU A 10 -8.77 4.87 6.98
N ASP A 11 -7.92 5.88 6.83
CA ASP A 11 -7.37 6.27 5.53
C ASP A 11 -6.39 5.22 4.99
N VAL A 12 -5.57 4.60 5.85
CA VAL A 12 -4.73 3.44 5.47
C VAL A 12 -5.59 2.25 5.05
N LEU A 13 -6.65 1.91 5.79
CA LEU A 13 -7.54 0.80 5.42
C LEU A 13 -8.28 1.07 4.09
N LYS A 14 -8.68 2.31 3.80
CA LYS A 14 -9.23 2.68 2.48
C LYS A 14 -8.20 2.49 1.36
N ASN A 15 -6.95 2.87 1.61
CA ASN A 15 -5.87 2.62 0.67
C ASN A 15 -5.65 1.11 0.49
N TYR A 16 -5.64 0.33 1.57
CA TYR A 16 -5.51 -1.13 1.53
C TYR A 16 -6.62 -1.80 0.71
N ALA A 17 -7.85 -1.28 0.79
CA ALA A 17 -8.97 -1.77 -0.04
C ALA A 17 -8.74 -1.60 -1.55
N THR A 18 -7.83 -0.71 -1.98
CA THR A 18 -7.41 -0.60 -3.39
C THR A 18 -6.38 -1.66 -3.79
N ILE A 19 -5.67 -2.25 -2.84
CA ILE A 19 -4.65 -3.28 -3.05
C ILE A 19 -5.28 -4.67 -3.06
N ASN A 20 -6.14 -4.94 -2.06
CA ASN A 20 -6.89 -6.19 -1.97
C ASN A 20 -8.26 -5.91 -1.32
N SER A 21 -9.32 -6.55 -1.83
CA SER A 21 -10.66 -6.44 -1.25
C SER A 21 -10.76 -7.10 0.13
N SER A 22 -9.87 -8.03 0.47
CA SER A 22 -9.88 -8.77 1.71
C SER A 22 -8.63 -8.50 2.56
N ILE A 23 -8.78 -8.65 3.88
CA ILE A 23 -7.67 -8.48 4.82
C ILE A 23 -7.82 -9.42 6.03
N VAL A 24 -6.69 -9.91 6.53
CA VAL A 24 -6.62 -10.62 7.80
C VAL A 24 -6.00 -9.71 8.84
N PHE A 25 -6.77 -9.36 9.87
CA PHE A 25 -6.27 -8.65 11.03
C PHE A 25 -5.66 -9.65 12.01
N ARG A 26 -4.49 -9.31 12.51
CA ARG A 26 -3.86 -10.07 13.59
C ARG A 26 -3.98 -9.30 14.91
N LYS A 27 -4.04 -10.03 16.02
CA LYS A 27 -3.99 -9.44 17.35
C LYS A 27 -2.76 -8.54 17.49
N GLY A 28 -2.98 -7.31 17.95
CA GLY A 28 -1.93 -6.30 18.05
C GLY A 28 -2.26 -5.07 17.22
N ASN A 29 -1.23 -4.33 16.84
CA ASN A 29 -1.38 -3.06 16.12
C ASN A 29 -0.76 -3.06 14.71
N LYS A 30 -0.25 -4.19 14.23
CA LYS A 30 0.33 -4.28 12.89
C LYS A 30 -0.71 -4.73 11.86
N LEU A 31 -1.01 -3.87 10.93
CA LEU A 31 -1.86 -4.15 9.78
C LEU A 31 -1.00 -4.46 8.57
N ARG A 32 -1.31 -5.55 7.88
CA ARG A 32 -0.60 -5.98 6.67
C ARG A 32 -1.57 -6.36 5.59
N ILE A 33 -1.21 -6.07 4.36
CA ILE A 33 -1.96 -6.46 3.19
C ILE A 33 -1.04 -6.94 2.08
N ILE A 34 -1.53 -7.86 1.27
CA ILE A 34 -0.85 -8.33 0.07
C ILE A 34 -1.83 -8.34 -1.10
N SER A 35 -1.39 -7.92 -2.27
CA SER A 35 -2.21 -8.00 -3.49
C SER A 35 -2.43 -9.45 -3.92
N ASN A 36 -3.50 -9.68 -4.69
CA ASN A 36 -3.79 -11.03 -5.21
C ASN A 36 -2.66 -11.58 -6.10
N ALA A 37 -1.97 -10.70 -6.84
CA ALA A 37 -0.82 -11.04 -7.67
C ALA A 37 0.50 -11.18 -6.88
N GLU A 38 0.50 -10.94 -5.56
CA GLU A 38 1.67 -10.95 -4.67
C GLU A 38 2.79 -9.96 -5.04
N ASN A 39 2.48 -8.98 -5.86
CA ASN A 39 3.43 -7.97 -6.33
C ASN A 39 3.42 -6.68 -5.49
N ILE A 40 2.46 -6.52 -4.57
CA ILE A 40 2.39 -5.40 -3.62
C ILE A 40 2.17 -5.99 -2.22
N LEU A 41 3.05 -5.65 -1.28
CA LEU A 41 2.86 -5.93 0.14
C LEU A 41 2.98 -4.62 0.90
N SER A 42 2.10 -4.38 1.86
CA SER A 42 2.22 -3.22 2.75
C SER A 42 2.09 -3.63 4.20
N GLN A 43 2.76 -2.88 5.06
CA GLN A 43 2.66 -2.97 6.51
C GLN A 43 2.50 -1.59 7.13
N PHE A 44 1.63 -1.49 8.12
CA PHE A 44 1.34 -0.27 8.88
C PHE A 44 1.26 -0.59 10.37
N THR A 45 1.83 0.25 11.20
CA THR A 45 1.64 0.19 12.65
C THR A 45 0.57 1.19 13.06
N SER A 46 -0.61 0.71 13.43
CA SER A 46 -1.74 1.56 13.85
C SER A 46 -1.58 2.03 15.30
N GLU A 47 -2.30 3.08 15.65
CA GLU A 47 -2.41 3.55 17.03
C GLU A 47 -3.28 2.60 17.87
N GLU A 48 -4.22 1.89 17.23
CA GLU A 48 -5.14 0.97 17.86
C GLU A 48 -4.53 -0.42 18.02
N VAL A 49 -4.94 -1.10 19.08
CA VAL A 49 -4.59 -2.51 19.33
C VAL A 49 -5.83 -3.36 19.11
N PHE A 50 -5.80 -4.23 18.12
CA PHE A 50 -6.87 -5.19 17.85
C PHE A 50 -6.78 -6.35 18.84
N PRO A 51 -7.91 -6.77 19.48
CA PRO A 51 -7.88 -7.72 20.60
C PRO A 51 -7.70 -9.18 20.17
N THR A 52 -8.05 -9.51 18.93
CA THR A 52 -8.07 -10.88 18.40
C THR A 52 -7.75 -10.89 16.92
N ASP A 53 -7.44 -12.07 16.39
CA ASP A 53 -7.34 -12.32 14.97
C ASP A 53 -8.74 -12.38 14.36
N PHE A 54 -8.94 -11.79 13.19
CA PHE A 54 -10.16 -11.90 12.42
C PHE A 54 -9.92 -11.58 10.95
N ALA A 55 -10.79 -12.06 10.09
CA ALA A 55 -10.68 -11.89 8.65
C ALA A 55 -11.89 -11.18 8.07
N ILE A 56 -11.65 -10.29 7.13
CA ILE A 56 -12.66 -9.49 6.41
C ILE A 56 -12.55 -9.81 4.92
N TYR A 57 -13.64 -10.30 4.34
CA TYR A 57 -13.72 -10.63 2.91
C TYR A 57 -13.87 -9.36 2.05
N ASP A 58 -14.73 -8.43 2.47
CA ASP A 58 -14.96 -7.17 1.77
C ASP A 58 -14.65 -5.97 2.70
N LEU A 59 -13.40 -5.50 2.59
CA LEU A 59 -12.91 -4.36 3.37
C LEU A 59 -13.66 -3.08 3.03
N SER A 60 -14.05 -2.88 1.76
CA SER A 60 -14.81 -1.70 1.35
C SER A 60 -16.20 -1.69 1.99
N GLN A 61 -16.86 -2.85 2.09
CA GLN A 61 -18.14 -2.97 2.76
C GLN A 61 -18.03 -2.71 4.27
N LEU A 62 -16.99 -3.24 4.93
CA LEU A 62 -16.72 -2.93 6.33
C LEU A 62 -16.54 -1.42 6.55
N LEU A 63 -15.70 -0.77 5.74
CA LEU A 63 -15.44 0.68 5.83
C LEU A 63 -16.69 1.51 5.56
N SER A 64 -17.52 1.08 4.60
CA SER A 64 -18.82 1.69 4.33
C SER A 64 -19.76 1.55 5.54
N GLY A 65 -19.78 0.38 6.19
CA GLY A 65 -20.53 0.14 7.42
C GLY A 65 -20.07 1.03 8.58
N ILE A 66 -18.76 1.21 8.73
CA ILE A 66 -18.19 2.12 9.73
C ILE A 66 -18.61 3.57 9.45
N SER A 67 -18.64 4.00 8.19
CA SER A 67 -19.00 5.38 7.81
C SER A 67 -20.47 5.76 8.06
N LEU A 68 -21.36 4.79 8.37
CA LEU A 68 -22.75 5.07 8.74
C LEU A 68 -22.90 5.74 10.12
N PHE A 69 -21.81 5.80 10.88
CA PHE A 69 -21.81 6.29 12.26
C PHE A 69 -20.76 7.38 12.48
N ASP A 70 -21.10 8.35 13.30
CA ASP A 70 -20.13 9.32 13.82
C ASP A 70 -19.36 8.69 14.98
N ASN A 71 -18.01 8.62 14.88
CA ASN A 71 -17.11 8.03 15.88
C ASN A 71 -17.58 6.65 16.37
N PRO A 72 -17.75 5.66 15.48
CA PRO A 72 -18.27 4.34 15.86
C PRO A 72 -17.30 3.59 16.75
N ARG A 73 -17.87 2.77 17.64
CA ARG A 73 -17.13 1.79 18.43
C ARG A 73 -17.24 0.43 17.79
N LEU A 74 -16.10 -0.21 17.60
CA LEU A 74 -15.98 -1.58 17.13
C LEU A 74 -15.89 -2.50 18.35
N ASP A 75 -16.91 -3.31 18.60
CA ASP A 75 -16.98 -4.21 19.75
C ASP A 75 -16.71 -5.66 19.31
N PHE A 76 -15.65 -6.24 19.88
CA PHE A 76 -15.11 -7.57 19.62
C PHE A 76 -15.46 -8.56 20.74
N THR A 77 -16.67 -8.54 21.25
CA THR A 77 -17.13 -9.50 22.27
C THR A 77 -17.58 -10.84 21.69
N SER A 78 -17.81 -10.93 20.39
CA SER A 78 -18.14 -12.16 19.66
C SER A 78 -16.92 -12.63 18.87
N ASP A 79 -16.77 -13.95 18.75
CA ASP A 79 -15.76 -14.58 17.89
C ASP A 79 -16.22 -14.64 16.42
N ASP A 80 -17.52 -14.39 16.12
CA ASP A 80 -18.09 -14.53 14.78
C ASP A 80 -18.25 -13.21 14.04
N PHE A 81 -18.33 -12.07 14.75
CA PHE A 81 -18.60 -10.77 14.16
C PHE A 81 -18.05 -9.61 15.01
N VAL A 82 -17.77 -8.49 14.35
CA VAL A 82 -17.60 -7.19 15.01
C VAL A 82 -18.91 -6.44 15.02
N ARG A 83 -19.29 -5.88 16.18
CA ARG A 83 -20.42 -4.97 16.27
C ARG A 83 -19.92 -3.54 16.11
N ILE A 84 -20.40 -2.86 15.08
CA ILE A 84 -20.17 -1.44 14.83
C ILE A 84 -21.33 -0.66 15.42
N ALA A 85 -21.08 0.24 16.38
CA ALA A 85 -22.15 0.93 17.09
C ALA A 85 -21.85 2.42 17.31
N GLY A 86 -22.90 3.24 17.23
CA GLY A 86 -22.87 4.67 17.51
C GLY A 86 -24.28 5.27 17.55
N ALA A 87 -24.48 6.31 18.36
CA ALA A 87 -25.74 7.06 18.46
C ALA A 87 -27.00 6.19 18.59
N GLY A 88 -26.97 5.13 19.42
CA GLY A 88 -28.11 4.23 19.67
C GLY A 88 -28.42 3.23 18.53
N ARG A 89 -27.60 3.19 17.47
CA ARG A 89 -27.72 2.26 16.35
C ARG A 89 -26.52 1.31 16.34
N SER A 90 -26.69 0.13 15.75
CA SER A 90 -25.57 -0.81 15.56
C SER A 90 -25.81 -1.74 14.37
N VAL A 91 -24.70 -2.24 13.80
CA VAL A 91 -24.69 -3.30 12.80
C VAL A 91 -23.71 -4.38 13.23
N LYS A 92 -24.01 -5.64 12.91
CA LYS A 92 -23.07 -6.76 13.03
C LYS A 92 -22.44 -7.00 11.67
N TYR A 93 -21.12 -7.02 11.63
CA TYR A 93 -20.34 -7.42 10.46
C TYR A 93 -19.65 -8.76 10.75
N TYR A 94 -20.07 -9.81 10.04
CA TYR A 94 -19.56 -11.15 10.25
C TYR A 94 -18.17 -11.33 9.68
N PHE A 95 -17.33 -12.05 10.40
CA PHE A 95 -16.00 -12.42 9.97
C PHE A 95 -16.05 -13.51 8.89
N SER A 96 -15.00 -13.56 8.08
CA SER A 96 -14.77 -14.60 7.08
C SER A 96 -13.78 -15.62 7.62
N ASP A 97 -13.82 -16.83 7.06
CA ASP A 97 -12.82 -17.83 7.36
C ASP A 97 -11.51 -17.49 6.64
N PRO A 98 -10.41 -17.23 7.38
CA PRO A 98 -9.14 -16.83 6.78
C PRO A 98 -8.47 -17.96 5.98
N GLU A 99 -8.78 -19.23 6.28
CA GLU A 99 -8.11 -20.39 5.64
C GLU A 99 -8.74 -20.77 4.30
N ILE A 100 -10.02 -20.44 4.08
CA ILE A 100 -10.76 -20.93 2.91
C ILE A 100 -10.74 -19.92 1.75
N THR A 101 -10.70 -18.62 2.01
CA THR A 101 -11.05 -17.62 1.00
C THR A 101 -10.07 -16.45 0.86
N LEU A 102 -9.08 -16.31 1.74
CA LEU A 102 -8.31 -15.08 1.81
C LEU A 102 -6.80 -15.30 1.63
N LYS A 103 -6.20 -14.42 0.84
CA LYS A 103 -4.75 -14.33 0.76
C LYS A 103 -4.24 -13.50 1.94
N SER A 104 -3.58 -14.16 2.88
CA SER A 104 -3.01 -13.50 4.06
C SER A 104 -1.60 -13.00 3.77
N ALA A 105 -1.32 -11.76 4.13
CA ALA A 105 0.04 -11.24 4.10
C ALA A 105 0.94 -12.00 5.10
N PRO A 106 2.22 -12.25 4.77
CA PRO A 106 3.14 -12.94 5.66
C PRO A 106 3.36 -12.14 6.96
N GLU A 107 3.45 -12.86 8.09
CA GLU A 107 3.69 -12.25 9.40
C GLU A 107 5.15 -11.80 9.60
N LYS A 108 6.07 -12.43 8.87
CA LYS A 108 7.49 -12.08 8.91
C LYS A 108 7.73 -10.74 8.21
N ASN A 109 8.62 -9.95 8.79
CA ASN A 109 9.08 -8.73 8.13
C ASN A 109 9.82 -9.07 6.83
N VAL A 110 9.64 -8.21 5.83
CA VAL A 110 10.41 -8.31 4.59
C VAL A 110 11.88 -7.97 4.91
N ASN A 111 12.77 -8.86 4.49
CA ASN A 111 14.20 -8.57 4.53
C ASN A 111 14.60 -7.90 3.20
N PHE A 112 14.67 -6.57 3.20
CA PHE A 112 15.05 -5.82 2.01
C PHE A 112 16.54 -6.04 1.69
N PRO A 113 16.90 -6.43 0.45
CA PRO A 113 18.27 -6.88 0.13
C PRO A 113 19.32 -5.77 0.02
N GLY A 114 18.92 -4.52 0.22
CA GLY A 114 19.76 -3.35 0.05
C GLY A 114 19.36 -2.50 -1.16
N ALA A 115 19.65 -1.19 -1.10
CA ALA A 115 19.31 -0.24 -2.15
C ALA A 115 20.44 -0.10 -3.16
N ASP A 116 20.12 -0.25 -4.45
CA ASP A 116 20.97 0.13 -5.57
C ASP A 116 20.68 1.56 -6.04
N ILE A 117 19.42 2.02 -5.88
CA ILE A 117 18.97 3.40 -6.08
C ILE A 117 18.17 3.82 -4.85
N GLN A 118 18.40 5.04 -4.34
CA GLN A 118 17.67 5.61 -3.21
C GLN A 118 17.39 7.09 -3.44
N PHE A 119 16.17 7.53 -3.16
CA PHE A 119 15.75 8.92 -3.30
C PHE A 119 14.51 9.24 -2.45
N ASN A 120 14.24 10.53 -2.29
CA ASN A 120 12.98 11.02 -1.71
C ASN A 120 12.03 11.38 -2.84
N LEU A 121 10.78 10.96 -2.72
CA LEU A 121 9.70 11.30 -3.63
C LEU A 121 8.64 12.07 -2.84
N THR A 122 8.33 13.29 -3.27
CA THR A 122 7.28 14.10 -2.64
C THR A 122 5.89 13.66 -3.11
N ALA A 123 4.87 14.03 -2.35
CA ALA A 123 3.47 13.80 -2.75
C ALA A 123 3.15 14.46 -4.11
N ASP A 124 3.70 15.66 -4.36
CA ASP A 124 3.49 16.37 -5.63
C ASP A 124 4.17 15.64 -6.80
N ASP A 125 5.38 15.10 -6.61
CA ASP A 125 6.07 14.27 -7.61
C ASP A 125 5.26 13.01 -7.95
N LEU A 126 4.77 12.32 -6.92
CA LEU A 126 3.94 11.13 -7.10
C LEU A 126 2.66 11.45 -7.89
N ILE A 127 1.98 12.54 -7.55
CA ILE A 127 0.79 13.01 -8.26
C ILE A 127 1.14 13.38 -9.71
N ALA A 128 2.28 14.03 -9.96
CA ALA A 128 2.71 14.40 -11.31
C ALA A 128 2.96 13.16 -12.17
N LEU A 129 3.65 12.13 -11.62
CA LEU A 129 3.89 10.85 -12.29
C LEU A 129 2.56 10.15 -12.64
N GLN A 130 1.64 10.03 -11.68
CA GLN A 130 0.34 9.39 -11.90
C GLN A 130 -0.51 10.13 -12.94
N LYS A 131 -0.52 11.47 -12.90
CA LYS A 131 -1.21 12.29 -13.90
C LYS A 131 -0.59 12.13 -15.29
N ALA A 132 0.73 12.16 -15.40
CA ALA A 132 1.42 11.99 -16.68
C ALA A 132 1.15 10.60 -17.29
N SER A 133 1.19 9.55 -16.47
CA SER A 133 0.81 8.20 -16.87
C SER A 133 -0.61 8.15 -17.41
N ALA A 134 -1.57 8.72 -16.69
CA ALA A 134 -2.99 8.71 -17.09
C ALA A 134 -3.23 9.51 -18.38
N VAL A 135 -2.62 10.71 -18.52
CA VAL A 135 -2.82 11.60 -19.70
C VAL A 135 -2.26 10.98 -20.98
N TYR A 136 -1.10 10.33 -20.89
CA TYR A 136 -0.40 9.78 -22.05
C TYR A 136 -0.51 8.27 -22.18
N SER A 137 -1.28 7.61 -21.30
CA SER A 137 -1.43 6.14 -21.26
C SER A 137 -0.08 5.41 -21.18
N LEU A 138 0.76 5.82 -20.23
CA LEU A 138 2.11 5.27 -20.02
C LEU A 138 2.07 4.23 -18.88
N PRO A 139 2.05 2.92 -19.18
CA PRO A 139 1.87 1.89 -18.16
C PRO A 139 3.15 1.55 -17.38
N ASP A 140 4.31 1.88 -17.95
CA ASP A 140 5.61 1.48 -17.42
C ASP A 140 6.32 2.65 -16.76
N MET A 141 6.91 2.40 -15.58
CA MET A 141 7.82 3.32 -14.92
C MET A 141 9.19 2.67 -14.76
N SER A 142 10.23 3.35 -15.25
CA SER A 142 11.63 2.93 -15.08
C SER A 142 12.35 3.83 -14.08
N PHE A 143 13.02 3.20 -13.12
CA PHE A 143 14.03 3.83 -12.28
C PHE A 143 15.35 3.74 -13.02
N GLN A 144 15.81 4.84 -13.57
CA GLN A 144 17.05 4.91 -14.29
C GLN A 144 18.13 5.61 -13.46
N SER A 145 19.32 5.02 -13.39
CA SER A 145 20.48 5.70 -12.87
C SER A 145 21.62 5.62 -13.87
N LYS A 146 22.28 6.75 -14.08
CA LYS A 146 23.44 6.85 -14.99
C LYS A 146 24.39 7.95 -14.54
N ASN A 147 25.67 7.62 -14.39
CA ASN A 147 26.70 8.57 -13.97
C ASN A 147 26.32 9.34 -12.68
N GLY A 148 25.74 8.66 -11.70
CA GLY A 148 25.31 9.25 -10.42
C GLY A 148 24.04 10.09 -10.47
N LYS A 149 23.37 10.18 -11.62
CA LYS A 149 22.08 10.88 -11.78
C LYS A 149 20.94 9.88 -11.80
N ILE A 150 19.83 10.22 -11.16
CA ILE A 150 18.61 9.39 -11.11
C ILE A 150 17.51 10.07 -11.92
N ARG A 151 16.77 9.28 -12.68
CA ARG A 151 15.64 9.70 -13.49
C ARG A 151 14.51 8.69 -13.37
N LEU A 152 13.31 9.18 -13.20
CA LEU A 152 12.07 8.43 -13.38
C LEU A 152 11.59 8.64 -14.82
N LEU A 153 11.38 7.54 -15.55
CA LEU A 153 10.91 7.55 -16.93
C LEU A 153 9.57 6.81 -16.97
N LEU A 154 8.54 7.47 -17.46
CA LEU A 154 7.29 6.81 -17.86
C LEU A 154 7.29 6.57 -19.36
N SER A 155 6.91 5.39 -19.78
CA SER A 155 6.83 4.98 -21.18
C SER A 155 5.78 3.89 -21.38
N ASP A 156 5.53 3.55 -22.61
CA ASP A 156 4.88 2.30 -23.00
C ASP A 156 5.94 1.47 -23.74
N LYS A 157 6.41 0.41 -23.09
CA LYS A 157 7.47 -0.45 -23.64
C LYS A 157 7.03 -1.34 -24.78
N GLU A 158 5.72 -1.50 -24.96
CA GLU A 158 5.15 -2.26 -26.06
C GLU A 158 4.93 -1.40 -27.32
N ASN A 159 5.13 -0.06 -27.21
CA ASN A 159 4.91 0.88 -28.30
C ASN A 159 6.06 1.89 -28.44
N ASP A 160 7.00 1.61 -29.32
CA ASP A 160 8.19 2.44 -29.57
C ASP A 160 7.88 3.88 -30.05
N THR A 161 6.66 4.13 -30.49
CA THR A 161 6.20 5.46 -30.93
C THR A 161 5.41 6.22 -29.88
N SER A 162 5.27 5.66 -28.66
CA SER A 162 4.54 6.28 -27.57
C SER A 162 5.24 7.53 -27.04
N ASN A 163 4.46 8.40 -26.40
CA ASN A 163 5.02 9.51 -25.64
C ASN A 163 5.87 9.01 -24.47
N THR A 164 6.72 9.87 -23.95
CA THR A 164 7.49 9.59 -22.71
C THR A 164 7.41 10.78 -21.76
N TYR A 165 7.39 10.52 -20.48
CA TYR A 165 7.53 11.54 -19.43
C TYR A 165 8.79 11.26 -18.63
N LYS A 166 9.60 12.29 -18.36
CA LYS A 166 10.88 12.18 -17.66
C LYS A 166 10.93 13.17 -16.51
N GLN A 167 11.38 12.69 -15.35
CA GLN A 167 11.59 13.51 -14.16
C GLN A 167 12.96 13.17 -13.56
N ASP A 168 13.86 14.15 -13.50
CA ASP A 168 15.14 13.99 -12.82
C ASP A 168 14.94 14.14 -11.31
N ILE A 169 15.52 13.24 -10.52
CA ILE A 169 15.38 13.17 -9.06
C ILE A 169 16.77 13.23 -8.41
N VAL A 170 16.85 13.91 -7.29
CA VAL A 170 18.06 13.95 -6.45
C VAL A 170 18.05 12.74 -5.52
N GLY A 171 19.16 11.99 -5.51
CA GLY A 171 19.31 10.79 -4.70
C GLY A 171 20.65 10.15 -4.87
N GLU A 172 20.78 8.92 -4.40
CA GLU A 172 22.02 8.12 -4.42
C GLU A 172 21.81 6.85 -5.23
N CYS A 173 22.84 6.45 -5.98
CA CYS A 173 22.86 5.17 -6.70
C CYS A 173 24.26 4.55 -6.68
N THR A 174 24.30 3.21 -6.68
CA THR A 174 25.54 2.43 -6.60
C THR A 174 26.14 2.11 -7.98
N GLY A 175 25.42 2.40 -9.06
CA GLY A 175 25.82 2.09 -10.43
C GLY A 175 24.80 2.57 -11.45
N ASP A 176 24.99 2.16 -12.70
CA ASP A 176 24.09 2.45 -13.79
C ASP A 176 23.04 1.32 -13.89
N TYR A 177 21.75 1.67 -13.70
CA TYR A 177 20.64 0.72 -13.70
C TYR A 177 19.47 1.24 -14.53
N SER A 178 18.63 0.31 -15.00
CA SER A 178 17.28 0.58 -15.50
C SER A 178 16.38 -0.53 -14.94
N LEU A 179 15.58 -0.20 -13.95
CA LEU A 179 14.73 -1.13 -13.20
C LEU A 179 13.27 -0.68 -13.35
N ASP A 180 12.38 -1.60 -13.66
CA ASP A 180 11.05 -1.30 -14.14
C ASP A 180 9.95 -1.79 -13.23
N LEU A 181 8.84 -1.05 -13.17
CA LEU A 181 7.61 -1.50 -12.56
C LEU A 181 6.39 -0.98 -13.34
N LYS A 182 5.24 -1.67 -13.20
CA LYS A 182 3.97 -1.18 -13.73
C LYS A 182 3.43 -0.07 -12.84
N ILE A 183 3.10 1.10 -13.42
CA ILE A 183 2.59 2.26 -12.67
C ILE A 183 1.30 1.94 -11.89
N GLU A 184 0.49 1.01 -12.36
CA GLU A 184 -0.73 0.53 -11.71
C GLU A 184 -0.47 -0.15 -10.34
N ASN A 185 0.77 -0.59 -10.10
CA ASN A 185 1.20 -1.17 -8.84
C ASN A 185 1.55 -0.10 -7.80
N ILE A 186 1.66 1.18 -8.18
CA ILE A 186 1.86 2.30 -7.27
C ILE A 186 0.53 2.69 -6.64
N ARG A 187 0.06 1.86 -5.71
CA ARG A 187 -1.19 2.04 -4.94
C ARG A 187 -0.88 2.55 -3.54
N LEU A 188 -0.16 3.67 -3.46
CA LEU A 188 0.31 4.25 -2.21
C LEU A 188 -0.74 5.16 -1.58
N LEU A 189 -0.74 5.26 -0.25
CA LEU A 189 -1.42 6.35 0.45
C LEU A 189 -0.76 7.68 0.02
N PRO A 190 -1.52 8.76 -0.26
CA PRO A 190 -0.92 10.05 -0.56
C PRO A 190 0.04 10.52 0.54
N GLY A 191 1.23 10.97 0.16
CA GLY A 191 2.27 11.41 1.08
C GLY A 191 3.66 11.41 0.45
N ASP A 192 4.65 11.81 1.24
CA ASP A 192 6.06 11.78 0.87
C ASP A 192 6.68 10.43 1.25
N TYR A 193 7.62 9.96 0.44
CA TYR A 193 8.24 8.65 0.62
C TYR A 193 9.76 8.68 0.48
N ASN A 194 10.44 7.94 1.36
CA ASN A 194 11.81 7.48 1.10
C ASN A 194 11.73 6.21 0.27
N VAL A 195 12.24 6.25 -0.95
CA VAL A 195 12.17 5.15 -1.92
C VAL A 195 13.53 4.50 -2.05
N LYS A 196 13.55 3.17 -1.95
CA LYS A 196 14.73 2.34 -2.20
C LYS A 196 14.38 1.31 -3.25
N VAL A 197 15.26 1.17 -4.23
CA VAL A 197 15.07 0.24 -5.34
C VAL A 197 16.27 -0.70 -5.41
N SER A 198 16.02 -1.98 -5.51
CA SER A 198 17.05 -3.02 -5.58
C SER A 198 17.03 -3.75 -6.92
N LYS A 199 18.20 -4.06 -7.48
CA LYS A 199 18.35 -4.96 -8.61
C LYS A 199 17.89 -6.41 -8.33
N ALA A 200 17.59 -6.73 -7.07
CA ALA A 200 16.89 -7.97 -6.70
C ALA A 200 15.39 -7.93 -7.02
N LEU A 201 14.94 -6.98 -7.87
CA LEU A 201 13.59 -6.81 -8.40
C LEU A 201 12.54 -6.51 -7.31
N ILE A 202 12.92 -5.67 -6.34
CA ILE A 202 12.01 -5.18 -5.29
C ILE A 202 12.28 -3.71 -5.02
N SER A 203 11.23 -2.96 -4.74
CA SER A 203 11.30 -1.58 -4.23
C SER A 203 10.63 -1.46 -2.86
N GLU A 204 11.20 -0.62 -2.00
CA GLU A 204 10.68 -0.29 -0.66
C GLU A 204 10.32 1.20 -0.63
N TRP A 205 9.10 1.49 -0.18
CA TRP A 205 8.53 2.83 -0.11
C TRP A 205 8.13 3.12 1.33
N ASN A 206 8.98 3.83 2.06
CA ASN A 206 8.72 4.21 3.45
C ASN A 206 8.05 5.57 3.52
N ASN A 207 6.84 5.65 4.05
CA ASN A 207 6.18 6.93 4.28
C ASN A 207 6.97 7.75 5.30
N THR A 208 7.13 9.06 5.07
CA THR A 208 7.98 9.91 5.93
C THR A 208 7.32 10.34 7.23
N THR A 209 5.99 10.20 7.35
CA THR A 209 5.20 10.67 8.51
C THR A 209 4.54 9.55 9.29
N LEU A 210 4.30 8.40 8.66
CA LEU A 210 3.65 7.25 9.26
C LEU A 210 4.59 6.04 9.29
N ASP A 211 4.43 5.16 10.27
CA ASP A 211 5.07 3.83 10.25
C ASP A 211 4.32 2.93 9.25
N LEU A 212 4.44 3.30 7.98
CA LEU A 212 3.79 2.71 6.82
C LEU A 212 4.82 2.45 5.73
N THR A 213 4.95 1.20 5.33
CA THR A 213 5.88 0.76 4.29
C THR A 213 5.15 -0.04 3.23
N TYR A 214 5.49 0.19 1.97
CA TYR A 214 5.09 -0.66 0.85
C TYR A 214 6.31 -1.31 0.23
N TYR A 215 6.15 -2.56 -0.18
CA TYR A 215 7.10 -3.31 -0.99
C TYR A 215 6.41 -3.63 -2.30
N ILE A 216 7.02 -3.23 -3.41
CA ILE A 216 6.48 -3.43 -4.76
C ILE A 216 7.51 -4.20 -5.57
N ALA A 217 7.08 -5.32 -6.15
CA ALA A 217 7.92 -6.10 -7.05
C ALA A 217 8.18 -5.31 -8.34
N LEU A 218 9.39 -5.43 -8.86
CA LEU A 218 9.78 -4.90 -10.16
C LEU A 218 9.61 -5.96 -11.24
N GLU A 219 9.53 -5.51 -12.48
CA GLU A 219 9.49 -6.38 -13.65
C GLU A 219 10.89 -7.00 -13.89
N PRO A 220 10.95 -8.27 -14.33
CA PRO A 220 12.21 -8.97 -14.64
C PRO A 220 12.93 -8.44 -15.88
#